data_0a63ee6cf3b646430be4700a04707f6d
#
_entry.id   0a63ee6cf3b646430be4700a04707f6d
#
_cell.length_a   1.000
_cell.length_b   1.000
_cell.length_c   1.000
_cell.angle_alpha   90.00
_cell.angle_beta   90.00
_cell.angle_gamma   90.00
#
_symmetry.space_group_name_H-M   'P 1'
#
loop_
_entity.id
_entity.type
_entity.pdbx_description
1 polymer ?
#
loop_
_entity_poly.entity_id
_entity_poly.type
_entity_poly.pdbx_seq_one_letter_code
_entity_poly.pdbx_strand_id
1 'polypeptide(L)'
;CYLPLYVFCGQQLLCCYLRPSRIDGAQHSAAILKLLVKRLRAQWPQVKIVFRGDSGFCRQRIINYCERSGVNYIIGLARNSRLQQITEFMELSMKDEFERTKAKQREVGEFMYGAQSWPTERRVITRLEYGEQGNNPRYIVTNLDAPAQQLYDDVYCQRGEAENRIKEAQVGLF
;
A
#
# COMPACT_ATOMS: atom_id res chain seq x y z
N CYS A 1 -14.19 18.39 13.18
CA CYS A 1 -14.08 17.44 12.06
C CYS A 1 -13.69 16.04 12.56
N TYR A 2 -14.11 15.03 11.83
CA TYR A 2 -13.83 13.63 12.12
C TYR A 2 -12.99 12.99 11.02
N LEU A 3 -12.22 11.95 11.38
CA LEU A 3 -11.40 11.15 10.47
C LEU A 3 -11.79 9.67 10.64
N PRO A 4 -12.79 9.17 9.91
CA PRO A 4 -13.18 7.77 10.02
C PRO A 4 -12.09 6.85 9.46
N LEU A 5 -11.91 5.70 10.10
CA LEU A 5 -11.09 4.59 9.60
C LEU A 5 -12.02 3.47 9.15
N TYR A 6 -11.94 3.14 7.88
CA TYR A 6 -12.68 2.04 7.29
C TYR A 6 -11.76 0.85 7.03
N VAL A 7 -12.25 -0.34 7.30
CA VAL A 7 -11.59 -1.60 6.95
C VAL A 7 -12.57 -2.49 6.20
N PHE A 8 -12.19 -2.91 5.02
CA PHE A 8 -12.99 -3.76 4.15
C PHE A 8 -12.31 -5.10 3.88
N CYS A 9 -13.10 -6.13 3.62
CA CYS A 9 -12.68 -7.37 3.00
C CYS A 9 -13.56 -7.61 1.76
N GLY A 10 -13.00 -7.40 0.57
CA GLY A 10 -13.81 -7.31 -0.64
C GLY A 10 -14.88 -6.22 -0.50
N GLN A 11 -16.14 -6.61 -0.58
CA GLN A 11 -17.28 -5.70 -0.43
C GLN A 11 -17.76 -5.54 1.02
N GLN A 12 -17.25 -6.34 1.95
CA GLN A 12 -17.74 -6.37 3.33
C GLN A 12 -17.03 -5.33 4.17
N LEU A 13 -17.78 -4.45 4.82
CA LEU A 13 -17.28 -3.52 5.83
C LEU A 13 -17.02 -4.29 7.14
N LEU A 14 -15.75 -4.45 7.49
CA LEU A 14 -15.35 -5.13 8.73
C LEU A 14 -15.29 -4.19 9.93
N CYS A 15 -14.94 -2.93 9.70
CA CYS A 15 -14.81 -1.93 10.76
C CYS A 15 -15.01 -0.52 10.18
N CYS A 16 -15.79 0.27 10.90
CA CYS A 16 -15.85 1.72 10.77
C CYS A 16 -15.57 2.32 12.14
N TYR A 17 -14.46 3.05 12.28
CA TYR A 17 -14.07 3.65 13.55
C TYR A 17 -13.91 5.16 13.41
N LEU A 18 -14.81 5.89 14.05
CA LEU A 18 -14.83 7.35 14.02
C LEU A 18 -13.77 7.92 14.97
N ARG A 19 -12.94 8.82 14.45
CA ARG A 19 -11.79 9.40 15.16
C ARG A 19 -11.81 10.93 15.01
N PRO A 20 -11.24 11.67 15.96
CA PRO A 20 -11.03 13.11 15.79
C PRO A 20 -10.01 13.35 14.65
N SER A 21 -10.21 14.43 13.88
CA SER A 21 -9.36 14.72 12.70
C SER A 21 -7.93 15.18 13.04
N ARG A 22 -7.65 15.50 14.31
CA ARG A 22 -6.34 16.01 14.77
C ARG A 22 -5.30 14.94 15.08
N ILE A 23 -5.51 13.71 14.62
CA ILE A 23 -4.60 12.59 14.88
C ILE A 23 -3.96 12.08 13.59
N ASP A 24 -2.87 11.33 13.70
CA ASP A 24 -2.26 10.61 12.57
C ASP A 24 -3.30 9.67 11.92
N GLY A 25 -3.38 9.69 10.57
CA GLY A 25 -4.32 8.87 9.81
C GLY A 25 -4.20 7.36 10.09
N ALA A 26 -3.02 6.89 10.48
CA ALA A 26 -2.77 5.48 10.85
C ALA A 26 -2.98 5.20 12.34
N GLN A 27 -3.28 6.21 13.17
CA GLN A 27 -3.52 5.98 14.60
C GLN A 27 -4.69 5.00 14.79
N HIS A 28 -4.57 4.09 15.75
CA HIS A 28 -5.48 2.98 16.03
C HIS A 28 -5.50 1.84 15.01
N SER A 29 -5.01 2.02 13.78
CA SER A 29 -5.07 0.97 12.74
C SER A 29 -4.37 -0.32 13.14
N ALA A 30 -3.21 -0.27 13.83
CA ALA A 30 -2.52 -1.45 14.31
C ALA A 30 -3.33 -2.22 15.37
N ALA A 31 -4.06 -1.52 16.25
CA ALA A 31 -4.91 -2.15 17.26
C ALA A 31 -6.13 -2.82 16.63
N ILE A 32 -6.76 -2.13 15.67
CA ILE A 32 -7.90 -2.66 14.90
C ILE A 32 -7.46 -3.88 14.09
N LEU A 33 -6.31 -3.82 13.41
CA LEU A 33 -5.77 -4.96 12.67
C LEU A 33 -5.56 -6.18 13.58
N LYS A 34 -4.96 -5.99 14.77
CA LYS A 34 -4.78 -7.06 15.75
C LYS A 34 -6.09 -7.70 16.17
N LEU A 35 -7.12 -6.88 16.43
CA LEU A 35 -8.43 -7.35 16.83
C LEU A 35 -9.09 -8.17 15.71
N LEU A 36 -9.06 -7.67 14.48
CA LEU A 36 -9.61 -8.34 13.31
C LEU A 36 -8.92 -9.67 13.05
N VAL A 37 -7.57 -9.69 13.04
CA VAL A 37 -6.80 -10.92 12.84
C VAL A 37 -7.12 -11.96 13.92
N LYS A 38 -7.20 -11.54 15.19
CA LYS A 38 -7.58 -12.43 16.30
C LYS A 38 -8.96 -13.04 16.09
N ARG A 39 -9.95 -12.23 15.70
CA ARG A 39 -11.33 -12.68 15.48
C ARG A 39 -11.45 -13.61 14.27
N LEU A 40 -10.80 -13.25 13.16
CA LEU A 40 -10.83 -14.08 11.95
C LEU A 40 -10.20 -15.45 12.20
N ARG A 41 -9.04 -15.51 12.86
CA ARG A 41 -8.35 -16.77 13.15
C ARG A 41 -9.05 -17.61 14.23
N ALA A 42 -9.85 -17.01 15.09
CA ALA A 42 -10.68 -17.76 16.02
C ALA A 42 -11.75 -18.59 15.30
N GLN A 43 -12.26 -18.12 14.17
CA GLN A 43 -13.25 -18.83 13.36
C GLN A 43 -12.60 -19.67 12.25
N TRP A 44 -11.52 -19.16 11.66
CA TRP A 44 -10.78 -19.80 10.56
C TRP A 44 -9.27 -19.82 10.89
N PRO A 45 -8.79 -20.83 11.66
CA PRO A 45 -7.41 -20.86 12.16
C PRO A 45 -6.33 -20.78 11.06
N GLN A 46 -6.63 -21.34 9.88
CA GLN A 46 -5.68 -21.40 8.75
C GLN A 46 -5.89 -20.28 7.71
N VAL A 47 -6.72 -19.28 8.02
CA VAL A 47 -6.98 -18.20 7.05
C VAL A 47 -5.72 -17.43 6.70
N LYS A 48 -5.46 -17.27 5.41
CA LYS A 48 -4.41 -16.39 4.90
C LYS A 48 -4.94 -14.96 4.84
N ILE A 49 -4.27 -14.06 5.54
CA ILE A 49 -4.67 -12.66 5.63
C ILE A 49 -3.63 -11.81 4.93
N VAL A 50 -4.06 -10.92 4.06
CA VAL A 50 -3.24 -9.90 3.41
C VAL A 50 -3.74 -8.53 3.83
N PHE A 51 -2.90 -7.78 4.54
CA PHE A 51 -3.17 -6.37 4.86
C PHE A 51 -2.77 -5.49 3.68
N ARG A 52 -3.70 -4.70 3.18
CA ARG A 52 -3.49 -3.75 2.09
C ARG A 52 -3.80 -2.33 2.56
N GLY A 53 -2.90 -1.40 2.29
CA GLY A 53 -3.05 0.00 2.69
C GLY A 53 -2.32 0.97 1.76
N ASP A 54 -2.66 2.25 1.85
CA ASP A 54 -1.90 3.30 1.19
C ASP A 54 -0.63 3.66 1.99
N SER A 55 0.12 4.66 1.51
CA SER A 55 1.36 5.09 2.16
C SER A 55 1.14 5.68 3.56
N GLY A 56 -0.06 6.15 3.87
CA GLY A 56 -0.43 6.61 5.21
C GLY A 56 -0.35 5.49 6.25
N PHE A 57 -0.55 4.24 5.83
CA PHE A 57 -0.47 3.07 6.71
C PHE A 57 0.90 2.38 6.73
N CYS A 58 1.89 2.90 5.99
CA CYS A 58 3.26 2.39 6.04
C CYS A 58 3.94 2.80 7.35
N ARG A 59 3.58 2.14 8.41
CA ARG A 59 4.10 2.38 9.77
C ARG A 59 4.78 1.14 10.30
N GLN A 60 5.97 1.34 10.89
CA GLN A 60 6.77 0.25 11.49
C GLN A 60 5.94 -0.66 12.42
N ARG A 61 5.04 -0.06 13.19
CA ARG A 61 4.17 -0.80 14.13
C ARG A 61 3.22 -1.77 13.41
N ILE A 62 2.70 -1.39 12.24
CA ILE A 62 1.83 -2.24 11.45
C ILE A 62 2.62 -3.37 10.80
N ILE A 63 3.73 -3.01 10.14
CA ILE A 63 4.60 -3.97 9.45
C ILE A 63 5.14 -5.02 10.43
N ASN A 64 5.69 -4.58 11.56
CA ASN A 64 6.20 -5.49 12.60
C ASN A 64 5.12 -6.42 13.15
N TYR A 65 3.90 -5.94 13.27
CA TYR A 65 2.79 -6.80 13.68
C TYR A 65 2.48 -7.84 12.61
N CYS A 66 2.39 -7.46 11.35
CA CYS A 66 2.16 -8.37 10.24
C CYS A 66 3.22 -9.48 10.19
N GLU A 67 4.49 -9.10 10.22
CA GLU A 67 5.62 -10.04 10.17
C GLU A 67 5.61 -11.03 11.34
N ARG A 68 5.42 -10.54 12.57
CA ARG A 68 5.37 -11.40 13.76
C ARG A 68 4.15 -12.30 13.85
N SER A 69 3.06 -11.91 13.19
CA SER A 69 1.79 -12.63 13.26
C SER A 69 1.52 -13.47 12.01
N GLY A 70 2.47 -13.59 11.07
CA GLY A 70 2.25 -14.32 9.83
C GLY A 70 1.08 -13.75 9.00
N VAL A 71 0.93 -12.41 9.03
CA VAL A 71 0.00 -11.67 8.17
C VAL A 71 0.81 -11.14 6.99
N ASN A 72 0.38 -11.43 5.79
CA ASN A 72 0.98 -10.84 4.61
C ASN A 72 0.56 -9.38 4.47
N TYR A 73 1.37 -8.59 3.79
CA TYR A 73 1.04 -7.19 3.56
C TYR A 73 1.51 -6.70 2.20
N ILE A 74 0.82 -5.68 1.69
CA ILE A 74 1.19 -4.87 0.54
C ILE A 74 0.74 -3.42 0.80
N ILE A 75 1.68 -2.52 1.01
CA ILE A 75 1.42 -1.18 1.52
C ILE A 75 2.14 -0.16 0.66
N GLY A 76 1.45 0.93 0.30
CA GLY A 76 2.08 2.06 -0.37
C GLY A 76 3.26 2.59 0.45
N LEU A 77 4.32 3.02 -0.22
CA LEU A 77 5.48 3.64 0.39
C LEU A 77 5.62 5.07 -0.13
N ALA A 78 5.70 6.03 0.77
CA ALA A 78 5.84 7.43 0.40
C ALA A 78 7.18 7.68 -0.31
N ARG A 79 7.12 8.46 -1.38
CA ARG A 79 8.30 8.90 -2.13
C ARG A 79 9.28 9.62 -1.21
N ASN A 80 10.56 9.32 -1.34
CA ASN A 80 11.65 10.01 -0.65
C ASN A 80 12.90 10.04 -1.54
N SER A 81 13.90 10.84 -1.17
CA SER A 81 15.11 11.04 -1.97
C SER A 81 15.90 9.76 -2.23
N ARG A 82 15.97 8.86 -1.24
CA ARG A 82 16.71 7.59 -1.40
C ARG A 82 16.03 6.65 -2.40
N LEU A 83 14.69 6.55 -2.38
CA LEU A 83 13.94 5.80 -3.38
C LEU A 83 14.11 6.39 -4.77
N GLN A 84 14.09 7.71 -4.88
CA GLN A 84 14.31 8.40 -6.15
C GLN A 84 15.71 8.12 -6.71
N GLN A 85 16.76 8.17 -5.88
CA GLN A 85 18.12 7.83 -6.30
C GLN A 85 18.23 6.40 -6.84
N ILE A 86 17.55 5.44 -6.21
CA ILE A 86 17.53 4.03 -6.67
C ILE A 86 16.90 3.90 -8.06
N THR A 87 15.84 4.66 -8.34
CA THR A 87 15.08 4.57 -9.59
C THR A 87 15.50 5.58 -10.66
N GLU A 88 16.44 6.50 -10.35
CA GLU A 88 16.82 7.62 -11.20
C GLU A 88 17.24 7.19 -12.59
N PHE A 89 18.09 6.16 -12.70
CA PHE A 89 18.57 5.67 -13.99
C PHE A 89 17.42 5.15 -14.87
N MET A 90 16.49 4.40 -14.30
CA MET A 90 15.32 3.90 -15.02
C MET A 90 14.40 5.06 -15.43
N GLU A 91 14.20 6.03 -14.55
CA GLU A 91 13.39 7.21 -14.83
C GLU A 91 13.95 8.05 -15.97
N LEU A 92 15.28 8.23 -16.04
CA LEU A 92 15.96 8.92 -17.14
C LEU A 92 15.82 8.15 -18.46
N SER A 93 16.04 6.84 -18.45
CA SER A 93 15.86 5.99 -19.64
C SER A 93 14.43 6.06 -20.19
N MET A 94 13.43 6.03 -19.31
CA MET A 94 12.03 6.15 -19.71
C MET A 94 11.69 7.53 -20.29
N LYS A 95 12.31 8.59 -19.75
CA LYS A 95 12.19 9.94 -20.29
C LYS A 95 12.71 10.01 -21.72
N ASP A 96 13.95 9.51 -21.94
CA ASP A 96 14.57 9.52 -23.27
C ASP A 96 13.72 8.74 -24.29
N GLU A 97 13.18 7.58 -23.88
CA GLU A 97 12.31 6.79 -24.74
C GLU A 97 10.98 7.49 -25.02
N PHE A 98 10.40 8.18 -24.04
CA PHE A 98 9.21 9.00 -24.27
C PHE A 98 9.49 10.17 -25.22
N GLU A 99 10.61 10.85 -25.07
CA GLU A 99 11.00 11.95 -25.97
C GLU A 99 11.17 11.48 -27.40
N ARG A 100 11.65 10.26 -27.60
CA ARG A 100 11.86 9.63 -28.91
C ARG A 100 10.56 9.16 -29.55
N THR A 101 9.68 8.51 -28.77
CA THR A 101 8.48 7.81 -29.28
C THR A 101 7.19 8.57 -29.11
N LYS A 102 7.15 9.52 -28.18
CA LYS A 102 5.93 10.20 -27.69
C LYS A 102 4.89 9.25 -27.11
N ALA A 103 5.25 7.98 -26.90
CA ALA A 103 4.40 6.97 -26.29
C ALA A 103 4.65 6.90 -24.78
N LYS A 104 3.56 6.84 -24.01
CA LYS A 104 3.65 6.68 -22.56
C LYS A 104 4.47 5.44 -22.19
N GLN A 105 5.47 5.63 -21.35
CA GLN A 105 6.31 4.57 -20.84
C GLN A 105 5.77 4.07 -19.50
N ARG A 106 5.88 2.77 -19.25
CA ARG A 106 5.52 2.15 -17.96
C ARG A 106 6.40 0.94 -17.70
N GLU A 107 6.99 0.91 -16.53
CA GLU A 107 7.84 -0.20 -16.07
C GLU A 107 7.53 -0.55 -14.62
N VAL A 108 7.60 -1.83 -14.29
CA VAL A 108 7.48 -2.34 -12.92
C VAL A 108 8.77 -3.08 -12.58
N GLY A 109 9.43 -2.64 -11.53
CA GLY A 109 10.66 -3.23 -11.02
C GLY A 109 10.57 -3.54 -9.54
N GLU A 110 11.60 -4.16 -9.00
CA GLU A 110 11.69 -4.45 -7.58
C GLU A 110 13.14 -4.41 -7.07
N PHE A 111 13.28 -4.11 -5.79
CA PHE A 111 14.57 -4.07 -5.09
C PHE A 111 14.40 -4.24 -3.58
N MET A 112 15.50 -4.56 -2.89
CA MET A 112 15.52 -4.54 -1.44
C MET A 112 15.81 -3.11 -0.95
N TYR A 113 15.02 -2.67 0.03
CA TYR A 113 15.13 -1.32 0.58
C TYR A 113 15.01 -1.33 2.10
N GLY A 114 15.88 -0.57 2.74
CA GLY A 114 15.84 -0.34 4.18
C GLY A 114 15.63 1.15 4.48
N ALA A 115 14.48 1.51 5.04
CA ALA A 115 14.28 2.84 5.60
C ALA A 115 15.09 2.97 6.90
N GLN A 116 15.49 4.20 7.25
CA GLN A 116 16.31 4.46 8.43
C GLN A 116 15.69 3.95 9.74
N SER A 117 14.36 3.90 9.82
CA SER A 117 13.58 3.40 10.96
C SER A 117 13.32 1.90 10.91
N TRP A 118 13.72 1.19 9.86
CA TRP A 118 13.47 -0.23 9.72
C TRP A 118 14.65 -1.06 10.24
N PRO A 119 14.39 -2.14 10.99
CA PRO A 119 15.47 -2.99 11.49
C PRO A 119 16.09 -3.87 10.40
N THR A 120 15.37 -4.12 9.32
CA THR A 120 15.78 -4.97 8.19
C THR A 120 15.31 -4.36 6.88
N GLU A 121 15.99 -4.73 5.80
CA GLU A 121 15.52 -4.42 4.46
C GLU A 121 14.26 -5.23 4.10
N ARG A 122 13.44 -4.67 3.22
CA ARG A 122 12.20 -5.28 2.74
C ARG A 122 12.10 -5.15 1.24
N ARG A 123 11.40 -6.08 0.63
CA ARG A 123 11.08 -6.03 -0.80
C ARG A 123 10.21 -4.81 -1.08
N VAL A 124 10.68 -3.96 -1.97
CA VAL A 124 9.94 -2.82 -2.51
C VAL A 124 9.72 -3.05 -4.00
N ILE A 125 8.48 -2.89 -4.43
CA ILE A 125 8.11 -2.88 -5.83
C ILE A 125 7.90 -1.43 -6.23
N THR A 126 8.46 -1.05 -7.37
CA THR A 126 8.25 0.26 -7.98
C THR A 126 7.47 0.13 -9.28
N ARG A 127 6.52 1.03 -9.50
CA ARG A 127 5.93 1.27 -10.79
C ARG A 127 6.33 2.68 -11.22
N LEU A 128 7.07 2.73 -12.31
CA LEU A 128 7.48 3.97 -12.95
C LEU A 128 6.59 4.22 -14.16
N GLU A 129 6.12 5.42 -14.32
CA GLU A 129 5.42 5.89 -15.51
C GLU A 129 5.98 7.23 -15.94
N TYR A 130 6.17 7.39 -17.24
CA TYR A 130 6.56 8.66 -17.84
C TYR A 130 5.61 8.97 -19.02
N GLY A 131 5.09 10.17 -19.06
CA GLY A 131 4.16 10.62 -20.10
C GLY A 131 4.15 12.15 -20.20
N GLU A 132 3.13 12.72 -20.81
CA GLU A 132 2.97 14.17 -21.01
C GLU A 132 3.03 14.97 -19.68
N GLN A 133 2.57 14.39 -18.59
CA GLN A 133 2.60 15.00 -17.26
C GLN A 133 3.94 14.77 -16.52
N GLY A 134 4.93 14.18 -17.21
CA GLY A 134 6.23 13.84 -16.64
C GLY A 134 6.23 12.53 -15.85
N ASN A 135 7.16 12.41 -14.91
CA ASN A 135 7.43 11.22 -14.15
C ASN A 135 6.45 11.01 -12.99
N ASN A 136 5.90 9.81 -12.88
CA ASN A 136 4.97 9.41 -11.82
C ASN A 136 5.39 8.10 -11.16
N PRO A 137 6.45 8.09 -10.34
CA PRO A 137 6.89 6.91 -9.62
C PRO A 137 5.92 6.57 -8.48
N ARG A 138 5.68 5.27 -8.29
CA ARG A 138 4.94 4.72 -7.16
C ARG A 138 5.75 3.58 -6.54
N TYR A 139 5.73 3.50 -5.23
CA TYR A 139 6.46 2.50 -4.47
C TYR A 139 5.51 1.78 -3.52
N ILE A 140 5.69 0.49 -3.37
CA ILE A 140 4.99 -0.33 -2.40
C ILE A 140 5.97 -1.25 -1.69
N VAL A 141 5.74 -1.54 -0.44
CA VAL A 141 6.48 -2.52 0.36
C VAL A 141 5.62 -3.74 0.60
N THR A 142 6.21 -4.93 0.51
CA THR A 142 5.47 -6.19 0.64
C THR A 142 6.35 -7.33 1.16
N ASN A 143 5.72 -8.33 1.78
CA ASN A 143 6.30 -9.62 2.09
C ASN A 143 5.67 -10.76 1.28
N LEU A 144 4.87 -10.43 0.26
CA LEU A 144 4.30 -11.42 -0.65
C LEU A 144 5.37 -11.92 -1.63
N ASP A 145 5.34 -13.22 -1.92
CA ASP A 145 6.20 -13.89 -2.88
C ASP A 145 5.41 -14.22 -4.17
N ALA A 146 5.33 -13.22 -5.07
CA ALA A 146 4.74 -13.35 -6.40
C ALA A 146 5.40 -12.34 -7.34
N PRO A 147 5.25 -12.43 -8.66
CA PRO A 147 5.83 -11.49 -9.61
C PRO A 147 5.43 -10.04 -9.30
N ALA A 148 6.39 -9.11 -9.37
CA ALA A 148 6.21 -7.71 -9.00
C ALA A 148 5.04 -7.05 -9.73
N GLN A 149 4.93 -7.27 -11.04
CA GLN A 149 3.86 -6.71 -11.84
C GLN A 149 2.49 -7.23 -11.40
N GLN A 150 2.36 -8.54 -11.16
CA GLN A 150 1.11 -9.13 -10.67
C GLN A 150 0.72 -8.56 -9.31
N LEU A 151 1.68 -8.45 -8.38
CA LEU A 151 1.42 -7.86 -7.06
C LEU A 151 0.98 -6.42 -7.15
N TYR A 152 1.60 -5.65 -8.04
CA TYR A 152 1.24 -4.26 -8.23
C TYR A 152 -0.15 -4.12 -8.87
N ASP A 153 -0.39 -4.76 -10.00
CA ASP A 153 -1.59 -4.58 -10.80
C ASP A 153 -2.82 -5.30 -10.19
N ASP A 154 -2.67 -6.57 -9.82
CA ASP A 154 -3.81 -7.40 -9.42
C ASP A 154 -4.09 -7.35 -7.91
N VAL A 155 -3.09 -7.01 -7.09
CA VAL A 155 -3.28 -6.96 -5.64
C VAL A 155 -3.32 -5.53 -5.12
N TYR A 156 -2.30 -4.72 -5.40
CA TYR A 156 -2.23 -3.38 -4.83
C TYR A 156 -3.23 -2.41 -5.46
N CYS A 157 -3.36 -2.41 -6.80
CA CYS A 157 -4.25 -1.46 -7.50
C CYS A 157 -5.72 -1.66 -7.16
N GLN A 158 -6.16 -2.86 -6.79
CA GLN A 158 -7.50 -3.09 -6.27
C GLN A 158 -7.82 -2.29 -5.00
N ARG A 159 -6.84 -1.64 -4.39
CA ARG A 159 -7.07 -0.69 -3.28
C ARG A 159 -8.00 0.45 -3.69
N GLY A 160 -8.01 0.87 -4.95
CA GLY A 160 -8.91 1.91 -5.47
C GLY A 160 -10.39 1.60 -5.24
N GLU A 161 -10.78 0.33 -5.17
CA GLU A 161 -12.15 -0.06 -4.84
C GLU A 161 -12.56 0.38 -3.44
N ALA A 162 -11.64 0.46 -2.48
CA ALA A 162 -11.95 0.93 -1.13
C ALA A 162 -12.47 2.38 -1.12
N GLU A 163 -11.98 3.23 -2.01
CA GLU A 163 -12.46 4.61 -2.14
C GLU A 163 -13.92 4.67 -2.62
N ASN A 164 -14.31 3.78 -3.55
CA ASN A 164 -15.70 3.65 -4.00
C ASN A 164 -16.58 3.12 -2.88
N ARG A 165 -16.12 2.11 -2.12
CA ARG A 165 -16.84 1.56 -0.97
C ARG A 165 -17.03 2.57 0.16
N ILE A 166 -16.03 3.44 0.39
CA ILE A 166 -16.15 4.54 1.36
C ILE A 166 -17.25 5.52 0.90
N LYS A 167 -17.28 5.89 -0.38
CA LYS A 167 -18.33 6.76 -0.93
C LYS A 167 -19.72 6.12 -0.78
N GLU A 168 -19.87 4.85 -1.15
CA GLU A 168 -21.11 4.11 -0.99
C GLU A 168 -21.57 4.07 0.48
N ALA A 169 -20.66 3.76 1.40
CA ALA A 169 -20.96 3.74 2.84
C ALA A 169 -21.37 5.12 3.37
N GLN A 170 -20.76 6.19 2.88
CA GLN A 170 -21.09 7.55 3.28
C GLN A 170 -22.46 8.00 2.73
N VAL A 171 -22.78 7.67 1.49
CA VAL A 171 -24.07 8.02 0.86
C VAL A 171 -25.23 7.21 1.48
N GLY A 172 -24.99 5.97 1.91
CA GLY A 172 -26.01 5.13 2.54
C GLY A 172 -26.25 5.41 4.03
N LEU A 173 -25.41 6.23 4.67
CA LEU A 173 -25.50 6.59 6.09
C LEU A 173 -26.12 7.98 6.33
N PHE A 174 -26.30 8.76 5.30
CA PHE A 174 -26.88 10.11 5.30
C PHE A 174 -27.84 10.24 4.10
#